data_5fc4223b7fd8c923854c22173e80bd0d
#
_entry.id   5fc4223b7fd8c923854c22173e80bd0d
#
_cell.length_a   1.000
_cell.length_b   1.000
_cell.length_c   1.000
_cell.angle_alpha   90.00
_cell.angle_beta   90.00
_cell.angle_gamma   90.00
#
_symmetry.space_group_name_H-M   'P 1'
#
loop_
_entity.id
_entity.type
_entity.pdbx_description
1 polymer ?
#
loop_
_entity_poly.entity_id
_entity_poly.type
_entity_poly.pdbx_seq_one_letter_code
_entity_poly.pdbx_strand_id
1 'polypeptide(L)'
;MTVTLERLLKHMAWANDKVYTAAEGLPEEALGSYIVNPEWTAGQILEHIVGGATWYVHRLTGKPWTDIPFPKKVSDIAHLKTMLAGFDAEILECLAIGEGTVVEEINGKEVVRKRSTVLSQAVHHATEHRAQLIDALEFKGFPIINLDSIDLWSYESQVG
;
A
#
# COMPACT_ATOMS: atom_id res chain seq x y z
N MET A 1 -9.15 4.57 -26.18
CA MET A 1 -8.55 5.08 -24.92
C MET A 1 -8.12 3.85 -24.12
N THR A 2 -6.86 3.75 -23.73
CA THR A 2 -6.34 2.60 -22.97
C THR A 2 -5.98 3.09 -21.57
N VAL A 3 -6.63 2.54 -20.54
CA VAL A 3 -6.19 2.75 -19.16
C VAL A 3 -4.83 2.06 -19.00
N THR A 4 -3.81 2.80 -18.65
CA THR A 4 -2.46 2.26 -18.51
C THR A 4 -2.22 1.82 -17.06
N LEU A 5 -1.48 0.76 -16.88
CA LEU A 5 -1.02 0.30 -15.55
C LEU A 5 -0.21 1.40 -14.84
N GLU A 6 0.53 2.21 -15.61
CA GLU A 6 1.24 3.39 -15.08
C GLU A 6 0.30 4.36 -14.34
N ARG A 7 -0.87 4.69 -14.93
CA ARG A 7 -1.85 5.57 -14.27
C ARG A 7 -2.35 4.96 -12.96
N LEU A 8 -2.60 3.66 -12.94
CA LEU A 8 -3.07 2.97 -11.73
C LEU A 8 -2.01 2.95 -10.62
N LEU A 9 -0.75 2.73 -10.97
CA LEU A 9 0.37 2.76 -10.00
C LEU A 9 0.61 4.19 -9.48
N LYS A 10 0.52 5.20 -10.34
CA LYS A 10 0.61 6.61 -9.91
C LYS A 10 -0.54 7.00 -8.97
N HIS A 11 -1.76 6.56 -9.27
CA HIS A 11 -2.91 6.73 -8.38
C HIS A 11 -2.69 6.01 -7.04
N MET A 12 -2.19 4.77 -7.06
CA MET A 12 -1.88 4.01 -5.84
C MET A 12 -0.91 4.77 -4.94
N ALA A 13 0.20 5.26 -5.47
CA ALA A 13 1.21 6.02 -4.73
C ALA A 13 0.63 7.32 -4.15
N TRP A 14 -0.14 8.06 -4.95
CA TRP A 14 -0.83 9.28 -4.51
C TRP A 14 -1.84 9.01 -3.39
N ALA A 15 -2.66 7.97 -3.51
CA ALA A 15 -3.64 7.61 -2.50
C ALA A 15 -2.97 7.10 -1.21
N ASN A 16 -1.87 6.35 -1.32
CA ASN A 16 -1.05 5.94 -0.19
C ASN A 16 -0.53 7.16 0.58
N ASP A 17 0.07 8.13 -0.11
CA ASP A 17 0.57 9.37 0.51
C ASP A 17 -0.53 10.13 1.25
N LYS A 18 -1.71 10.27 0.65
CA LYS A 18 -2.88 10.95 1.26
C LYS A 18 -3.32 10.26 2.56
N VAL A 19 -3.44 8.94 2.55
CA VAL A 19 -3.88 8.17 3.73
C VAL A 19 -2.86 8.25 4.86
N TYR A 20 -1.56 8.05 4.55
CA TYR A 20 -0.52 8.13 5.58
C TYR A 20 -0.37 9.55 6.13
N THR A 21 -0.49 10.59 5.29
CA THR A 21 -0.49 12.00 5.74
C THR A 21 -1.66 12.26 6.69
N ALA A 22 -2.85 11.76 6.39
CA ALA A 22 -3.99 11.92 7.28
C ALA A 22 -3.80 11.14 8.59
N ALA A 23 -3.18 9.96 8.55
CA ALA A 23 -2.91 9.14 9.72
C ALA A 23 -1.85 9.73 10.67
N GLU A 24 -0.94 10.59 10.20
CA GLU A 24 0.04 11.28 11.05
C GLU A 24 -0.61 12.19 12.11
N GLY A 25 -1.87 12.59 11.92
CA GLY A 25 -2.63 13.41 12.86
C GLY A 25 -3.46 12.64 13.89
N LEU A 26 -3.39 11.32 13.90
CA LEU A 26 -4.16 10.47 14.82
C LEU A 26 -3.69 10.57 16.27
N PRO A 27 -4.56 10.32 17.27
CA PRO A 27 -4.11 10.06 18.63
C PRO A 27 -3.53 8.64 18.76
N GLU A 28 -2.67 8.41 19.75
CA GLU A 28 -1.94 7.14 19.94
C GLU A 28 -2.87 5.92 20.05
N GLU A 29 -4.00 6.07 20.73
CA GLU A 29 -4.99 4.99 20.89
C GLU A 29 -5.61 4.53 19.59
N ALA A 30 -5.60 5.35 18.53
CA ALA A 30 -6.14 5.00 17.22
C ALA A 30 -5.38 3.85 16.55
N LEU A 31 -4.09 3.65 16.85
CA LEU A 31 -3.31 2.52 16.33
C LEU A 31 -3.88 1.16 16.72
N GLY A 32 -4.60 1.09 17.85
CA GLY A 32 -5.29 -0.11 18.32
C GLY A 32 -6.67 -0.35 17.70
N SER A 33 -7.14 0.48 16.75
CA SER A 33 -8.45 0.35 16.13
C SER A 33 -8.56 -0.91 15.27
N TYR A 34 -9.66 -1.67 15.44
CA TYR A 34 -9.99 -2.84 14.61
C TYR A 34 -11.52 -3.01 14.53
N ILE A 35 -12.02 -3.77 13.55
CA ILE A 35 -13.45 -4.06 13.42
C ILE A 35 -13.79 -5.41 14.04
N VAL A 36 -13.27 -6.50 13.48
CA VAL A 36 -13.60 -7.88 13.88
C VAL A 36 -12.41 -8.59 14.54
N ASN A 37 -11.24 -8.55 13.91
CA ASN A 37 -10.06 -9.24 14.41
C ASN A 37 -9.19 -8.29 15.24
N PRO A 38 -9.05 -8.52 16.56
CA PRO A 38 -8.23 -7.65 17.42
C PRO A 38 -6.72 -7.74 17.14
N GLU A 39 -6.26 -8.71 16.37
CA GLU A 39 -4.87 -8.80 15.90
C GLU A 39 -4.65 -8.03 14.59
N TRP A 40 -5.73 -7.56 13.93
CA TRP A 40 -5.68 -6.80 12.70
C TRP A 40 -6.02 -5.34 12.96
N THR A 41 -5.15 -4.68 13.71
CA THR A 41 -5.32 -3.29 14.13
C THR A 41 -4.88 -2.30 13.04
N ALA A 42 -5.25 -1.03 13.19
CA ALA A 42 -4.80 0.05 12.31
C ALA A 42 -3.26 0.11 12.21
N GLY A 43 -2.55 -0.09 13.32
CA GLY A 43 -1.09 -0.20 13.30
C GLY A 43 -0.59 -1.39 12.48
N GLN A 44 -1.23 -2.56 12.61
CA GLN A 44 -0.93 -3.74 11.79
C GLN A 44 -1.19 -3.49 10.30
N ILE A 45 -2.31 -2.85 9.97
CA ILE A 45 -2.66 -2.55 8.58
C ILE A 45 -1.67 -1.55 7.97
N LEU A 46 -1.29 -0.51 8.69
CA LEU A 46 -0.27 0.44 8.25
C LEU A 46 1.07 -0.26 7.97
N GLU A 47 1.55 -1.09 8.88
CA GLU A 47 2.77 -1.87 8.67
C GLU A 47 2.63 -2.82 7.48
N HIS A 48 1.49 -3.51 7.34
CA HIS A 48 1.22 -4.49 6.28
C HIS A 48 1.18 -3.86 4.87
N ILE A 49 0.64 -2.64 4.71
CA ILE A 49 0.66 -1.94 3.42
C ILE A 49 2.12 -1.73 2.96
N VAL A 50 2.99 -1.29 3.85
CA VAL A 50 4.42 -1.09 3.55
C VAL A 50 5.13 -2.43 3.32
N GLY A 51 4.80 -3.44 4.13
CA GLY A 51 5.29 -4.81 3.99
C GLY A 51 4.92 -5.44 2.64
N GLY A 52 3.70 -5.19 2.18
CA GLY A 52 3.27 -5.58 0.82
C GLY A 52 4.07 -4.87 -0.26
N ALA A 53 4.29 -3.56 -0.14
CA ALA A 53 5.05 -2.80 -1.13
C ALA A 53 6.50 -3.31 -1.26
N THR A 54 7.22 -3.53 -0.15
CA THR A 54 8.58 -4.10 -0.20
C THR A 54 8.57 -5.53 -0.75
N TRP A 55 7.52 -6.33 -0.48
CA TRP A 55 7.38 -7.67 -1.06
C TRP A 55 7.27 -7.60 -2.60
N TYR A 56 6.48 -6.68 -3.15
CA TYR A 56 6.37 -6.49 -4.59
C TYR A 56 7.70 -6.03 -5.20
N VAL A 57 8.41 -5.10 -4.57
CA VAL A 57 9.76 -4.68 -5.01
C VAL A 57 10.71 -5.88 -5.04
N HIS A 58 10.76 -6.66 -3.95
CA HIS A 58 11.58 -7.87 -3.89
C HIS A 58 11.28 -8.83 -5.04
N ARG A 59 10.00 -9.11 -5.30
CA ARG A 59 9.56 -10.03 -6.38
C ARG A 59 9.87 -9.51 -7.78
N LEU A 60 9.69 -8.22 -8.02
CA LEU A 60 9.87 -7.61 -9.33
C LEU A 60 11.34 -7.39 -9.70
N THR A 61 12.19 -7.14 -8.70
CA THR A 61 13.57 -6.71 -8.91
C THR A 61 14.63 -7.71 -8.46
N GLY A 62 14.28 -8.66 -7.59
CA GLY A 62 15.23 -9.54 -6.91
C GLY A 62 16.04 -8.87 -5.79
N LYS A 63 15.76 -7.61 -5.44
CA LYS A 63 16.37 -6.92 -4.29
C LYS A 63 16.05 -7.66 -2.99
N PRO A 64 16.92 -7.58 -1.96
CA PRO A 64 16.62 -8.17 -0.65
C PRO A 64 15.30 -7.63 -0.08
N TRP A 65 14.60 -8.49 0.65
CA TRP A 65 13.44 -8.10 1.44
C TRP A 65 13.86 -7.09 2.53
N THR A 66 13.01 -6.11 2.79
CA THR A 66 13.19 -5.14 3.86
C THR A 66 12.19 -5.41 4.98
N ASP A 67 12.67 -5.63 6.19
CA ASP A 67 11.80 -5.74 7.36
C ASP A 67 11.17 -4.38 7.69
N ILE A 68 9.86 -4.37 7.89
CA ILE A 68 9.10 -3.15 8.19
C ILE A 68 8.88 -3.08 9.70
N PRO A 69 9.26 -1.97 10.35
CA PRO A 69 9.03 -1.82 11.78
C PRO A 69 7.54 -1.60 12.07
N PHE A 70 7.01 -2.33 13.04
CA PHE A 70 5.66 -2.07 13.56
C PHE A 70 5.61 -0.68 14.22
N PRO A 71 4.63 0.19 13.87
CA PRO A 71 4.49 1.51 14.48
C PRO A 71 4.00 1.38 15.93
N LYS A 72 4.85 1.73 16.89
CA LYS A 72 4.51 1.70 18.33
C LYS A 72 3.81 2.97 18.78
N LYS A 73 3.95 4.04 18.03
CA LYS A 73 3.35 5.36 18.27
C LYS A 73 3.08 6.07 16.93
N VAL A 74 2.19 7.05 16.97
CA VAL A 74 1.76 7.78 15.77
C VAL A 74 2.93 8.47 15.06
N SER A 75 3.92 8.96 15.79
CA SER A 75 5.12 9.56 15.19
C SER A 75 5.93 8.60 14.30
N ASP A 76 5.74 7.27 14.42
CA ASP A 76 6.42 6.29 13.59
C ASP A 76 5.79 6.20 12.19
N ILE A 77 4.56 6.71 12.00
CA ILE A 77 3.84 6.71 10.71
C ILE A 77 4.60 7.52 9.65
N ALA A 78 5.23 8.63 10.02
CA ALA A 78 6.03 9.42 9.09
C ALA A 78 7.20 8.62 8.49
N HIS A 79 7.82 7.73 9.28
CA HIS A 79 8.84 6.83 8.76
C HIS A 79 8.26 5.79 7.81
N LEU A 80 7.15 5.15 8.17
CA LEU A 80 6.44 4.20 7.31
C LEU A 80 6.02 4.84 5.97
N LYS A 81 5.50 6.07 6.01
CA LYS A 81 5.16 6.86 4.83
C LYS A 81 6.35 7.07 3.90
N THR A 82 7.51 7.43 4.47
CA THR A 82 8.74 7.62 3.70
C THR A 82 9.20 6.32 3.04
N MET A 83 9.15 5.19 3.76
CA MET A 83 9.48 3.88 3.20
C MET A 83 8.52 3.51 2.07
N LEU A 84 7.22 3.67 2.29
CA LEU A 84 6.18 3.36 1.30
C LEU A 84 6.36 4.17 0.01
N ALA A 85 6.61 5.47 0.12
CA ALA A 85 6.86 6.33 -1.04
C ALA A 85 8.07 5.86 -1.87
N GLY A 86 9.12 5.38 -1.19
CA GLY A 86 10.28 4.79 -1.86
C GLY A 86 9.92 3.51 -2.61
N PHE A 87 9.19 2.59 -1.99
CA PHE A 87 8.77 1.34 -2.63
C PHE A 87 7.77 1.57 -3.76
N ASP A 88 6.82 2.50 -3.60
CA ASP A 88 5.87 2.86 -4.65
C ASP A 88 6.58 3.40 -5.90
N ALA A 89 7.63 4.22 -5.71
CA ALA A 89 8.47 4.70 -6.80
C ALA A 89 9.22 3.55 -7.50
N GLU A 90 9.81 2.62 -6.74
CA GLU A 90 10.48 1.45 -7.30
C GLU A 90 9.53 0.53 -8.07
N ILE A 91 8.30 0.32 -7.55
CA ILE A 91 7.26 -0.46 -8.27
C ILE A 91 6.92 0.22 -9.59
N LEU A 92 6.77 1.54 -9.60
CA LEU A 92 6.50 2.31 -10.83
C LEU A 92 7.64 2.18 -11.85
N GLU A 93 8.91 2.23 -11.40
CA GLU A 93 10.08 2.04 -12.26
C GLU A 93 10.11 0.65 -12.91
N CYS A 94 9.54 -0.37 -12.27
CA CYS A 94 9.47 -1.72 -12.83
C CYS A 94 8.67 -1.82 -14.14
N LEU A 95 7.84 -0.81 -14.46
CA LEU A 95 7.17 -0.74 -15.77
C LEU A 95 8.17 -0.67 -16.94
N ALA A 96 9.31 -0.03 -16.74
CA ALA A 96 10.35 0.09 -17.76
C ALA A 96 11.01 -1.26 -18.13
N ILE A 97 10.89 -2.27 -17.25
CA ILE A 97 11.43 -3.62 -17.53
C ILE A 97 10.60 -4.32 -18.62
N GLY A 98 9.35 -3.88 -18.84
CA GLY A 98 8.43 -4.46 -19.82
C GLY A 98 7.79 -5.76 -19.36
N GLU A 99 7.06 -6.42 -20.27
CA GLU A 99 6.45 -7.71 -20.01
C GLU A 99 7.48 -8.82 -19.78
N GLY A 100 7.07 -9.84 -19.06
CA GLY A 100 7.88 -11.00 -18.70
C GLY A 100 7.27 -11.74 -17.54
N THR A 101 8.05 -12.64 -16.97
CA THR A 101 7.60 -13.46 -15.83
C THR A 101 8.42 -13.20 -14.59
N VAL A 102 7.80 -13.40 -13.45
CA VAL A 102 8.40 -13.46 -12.12
C VAL A 102 8.23 -14.90 -11.62
N VAL A 103 9.28 -15.46 -11.08
CA VAL A 103 9.27 -16.82 -10.52
C VAL A 103 9.25 -16.72 -9.00
N GLU A 104 8.34 -17.46 -8.39
CA GLU A 104 8.18 -17.55 -6.94
C GLU A 104 8.29 -19.02 -6.50
N GLU A 105 8.84 -19.25 -5.33
CA GLU A 105 8.72 -20.55 -4.68
C GLU A 105 7.63 -20.47 -3.59
N ILE A 106 6.58 -21.29 -3.77
CA ILE A 106 5.48 -21.39 -2.81
C ILE A 106 5.36 -22.84 -2.37
N ASN A 107 5.56 -23.10 -1.09
CA ASN A 107 5.49 -24.46 -0.51
C ASN A 107 6.37 -25.49 -1.26
N GLY A 108 7.60 -25.09 -1.61
CA GLY A 108 8.55 -25.94 -2.35
C GLY A 108 8.21 -26.16 -3.82
N LYS A 109 7.28 -25.38 -4.37
CA LYS A 109 6.90 -25.43 -5.80
C LYS A 109 7.19 -24.09 -6.47
N GLU A 110 7.80 -24.17 -7.64
CA GLU A 110 7.97 -23.01 -8.49
C GLU A 110 6.62 -22.59 -9.10
N VAL A 111 6.29 -21.30 -8.91
CA VAL A 111 5.10 -20.66 -9.47
C VAL A 111 5.54 -19.53 -10.36
N VAL A 112 5.15 -19.55 -11.62
CA VAL A 112 5.46 -18.53 -12.60
C VAL A 112 4.26 -17.59 -12.76
N ARG A 113 4.50 -16.27 -12.62
CA ARG A 113 3.46 -15.23 -12.80
C ARG A 113 3.91 -14.23 -13.86
N LYS A 114 2.94 -13.64 -14.58
CA LYS A 114 3.21 -12.49 -15.44
C LYS A 114 3.60 -11.28 -14.56
N ARG A 115 4.57 -10.49 -15.00
CA ARG A 115 4.96 -9.25 -14.31
C ARG A 115 3.78 -8.29 -14.18
N SER A 116 2.97 -8.11 -15.22
CA SER A 116 1.76 -7.29 -15.19
C SER A 116 0.77 -7.75 -14.11
N THR A 117 0.65 -9.06 -13.85
CA THR A 117 -0.19 -9.57 -12.75
C THR A 117 0.34 -9.11 -11.40
N VAL A 118 1.66 -9.19 -11.17
CA VAL A 118 2.29 -8.77 -9.90
C VAL A 118 2.12 -7.26 -9.68
N LEU A 119 2.33 -6.44 -10.71
CA LEU A 119 2.12 -4.99 -10.68
C LEU A 119 0.66 -4.62 -10.43
N SER A 120 -0.28 -5.31 -11.08
CA SER A 120 -1.72 -5.09 -10.86
C SER A 120 -2.15 -5.49 -9.45
N GLN A 121 -1.60 -6.58 -8.93
CA GLN A 121 -1.89 -7.03 -7.56
C GLN A 121 -1.39 -6.01 -6.53
N ALA A 122 -0.29 -5.32 -6.75
CA ALA A 122 0.17 -4.25 -5.87
C ALA A 122 -0.90 -3.14 -5.71
N VAL A 123 -1.55 -2.75 -6.83
CA VAL A 123 -2.65 -1.75 -6.81
C VAL A 123 -3.85 -2.27 -6.01
N HIS A 124 -4.28 -3.51 -6.26
CA HIS A 124 -5.41 -4.11 -5.54
C HIS A 124 -5.13 -4.24 -4.04
N HIS A 125 -3.99 -4.80 -3.67
CA HIS A 125 -3.56 -4.96 -2.28
C HIS A 125 -3.58 -3.63 -1.51
N ALA A 126 -2.96 -2.59 -2.07
CA ALA A 126 -2.96 -1.28 -1.44
C ALA A 126 -4.39 -0.70 -1.30
N THR A 127 -5.24 -0.87 -2.31
CA THR A 127 -6.63 -0.39 -2.28
C THR A 127 -7.45 -1.12 -1.21
N GLU A 128 -7.36 -2.44 -1.13
CA GLU A 128 -8.06 -3.26 -0.15
C GLU A 128 -7.68 -2.88 1.28
N HIS A 129 -6.38 -2.73 1.55
CA HIS A 129 -5.91 -2.43 2.91
C HIS A 129 -6.10 -0.97 3.30
N ARG A 130 -6.07 -0.01 2.36
CA ARG A 130 -6.50 1.37 2.66
C ARG A 130 -7.96 1.42 3.09
N ALA A 131 -8.86 0.69 2.41
CA ALA A 131 -10.26 0.62 2.80
C ALA A 131 -10.41 0.02 4.20
N GLN A 132 -9.75 -1.11 4.48
CA GLN A 132 -9.78 -1.73 5.82
C GLN A 132 -9.26 -0.80 6.92
N LEU A 133 -8.18 -0.05 6.66
CA LEU A 133 -7.64 0.93 7.61
C LEU A 133 -8.64 2.04 7.92
N ILE A 134 -9.22 2.64 6.88
CA ILE A 134 -10.18 3.74 7.02
C ILE A 134 -11.42 3.26 7.78
N ASP A 135 -11.97 2.10 7.41
CA ASP A 135 -13.12 1.50 8.08
C ASP A 135 -12.83 1.20 9.56
N ALA A 136 -11.66 0.65 9.89
CA ALA A 136 -11.28 0.34 11.27
C ALA A 136 -11.17 1.60 12.14
N LEU A 137 -10.58 2.65 11.59
CA LEU A 137 -10.43 3.94 12.26
C LEU A 137 -11.80 4.62 12.45
N GLU A 138 -12.62 4.69 11.39
CA GLU A 138 -13.95 5.30 11.44
C GLU A 138 -14.86 4.56 12.44
N PHE A 139 -14.86 3.23 12.42
CA PHE A 139 -15.64 2.40 13.34
C PHE A 139 -15.31 2.67 14.82
N LYS A 140 -14.06 3.04 15.12
CA LYS A 140 -13.61 3.39 16.49
C LYS A 140 -13.71 4.88 16.82
N GLY A 141 -14.21 5.71 15.89
CA GLY A 141 -14.40 7.13 16.11
C GLY A 141 -13.17 8.00 15.79
N PHE A 142 -12.23 7.49 15.00
CA PHE A 142 -11.03 8.20 14.55
C PHE A 142 -11.03 8.40 13.02
N PRO A 143 -12.06 9.04 12.42
CA PRO A 143 -12.10 9.22 10.97
C PRO A 143 -10.91 10.07 10.50
N ILE A 144 -10.26 9.66 9.41
CA ILE A 144 -9.13 10.39 8.82
C ILE A 144 -9.47 11.02 7.47
N ILE A 145 -9.85 10.22 6.50
CA ILE A 145 -10.09 10.63 5.12
C ILE A 145 -11.21 9.77 4.53
N ASN A 146 -12.02 10.35 3.65
CA ASN A 146 -13.07 9.61 2.96
C ASN A 146 -12.47 8.88 1.74
N LEU A 147 -12.92 7.64 1.47
CA LEU A 147 -12.49 6.85 0.30
C LEU A 147 -12.76 7.57 -1.02
N ASP A 148 -13.88 8.31 -1.15
CA ASP A 148 -14.22 9.06 -2.36
C ASP A 148 -13.21 10.18 -2.65
N SER A 149 -12.50 10.68 -1.61
CA SER A 149 -11.49 11.73 -1.79
C SER A 149 -10.13 11.21 -2.27
N ILE A 150 -9.98 9.89 -2.37
CA ILE A 150 -8.76 9.21 -2.85
C ILE A 150 -9.04 8.25 -4.00
N ASP A 151 -10.19 8.33 -4.61
CA ASP A 151 -10.56 7.56 -5.80
C ASP A 151 -9.90 8.09 -7.09
N LEU A 152 -10.14 7.41 -8.21
CA LEU A 152 -9.57 7.81 -9.50
C LEU A 152 -10.13 9.14 -10.04
N TRP A 153 -11.36 9.51 -9.68
CA TRP A 153 -11.94 10.80 -10.09
C TRP A 153 -11.29 11.96 -9.32
N SER A 154 -11.10 11.77 -8.03
CA SER A 154 -10.38 12.74 -7.20
C SER A 154 -8.92 12.89 -7.62
N TYR A 155 -8.25 11.79 -7.97
CA TYR A 155 -6.91 11.81 -8.54
C TYR A 155 -6.87 12.60 -9.86
N GLU A 156 -7.79 12.32 -10.79
CA GLU A 156 -7.86 13.03 -12.06
C GLU A 156 -8.08 14.53 -11.88
N SER A 157 -8.95 14.94 -10.95
CA SER A 157 -9.25 16.35 -10.71
C SER A 157 -8.11 17.11 -10.02
N GLN A 158 -7.25 16.43 -9.25
CA GLN A 158 -6.18 17.07 -8.48
C GLN A 158 -4.80 16.99 -9.14
N VAL A 159 -4.56 15.98 -9.94
CA VAL A 159 -3.24 15.72 -10.54
C VAL A 159 -3.27 15.77 -12.06
N GLY A 160 -4.44 15.61 -12.68
CA GLY A 160 -4.63 15.69 -14.13
C GLY A 160 -4.56 14.33 -14.79
#